data_41b7091e43e417b91b88e4a398b27673
#
_entry.id   41b7091e43e417b91b88e4a398b27673
#
_cell.length_a   1.000
_cell.length_b   1.000
_cell.length_c   1.000
_cell.angle_alpha   90.00
_cell.angle_beta   90.00
_cell.angle_gamma   90.00
#
_symmetry.space_group_name_H-M   'P 1'
#
loop_
_entity.id
_entity.type
_entity.pdbx_description
1 polymer ?
#
loop_
_entity_poly.entity_id
_entity_poly.type
_entity_poly.pdbx_seq_one_letter_code
_entity_poly.pdbx_strand_id
1 'polypeptide(L)'
;MAPLIENLAKRASVPVAFNLDHGANFEDITAAMQYGFSSVMIDSSSYEFEENVRRTQQIASLAHGMGLSCEAELGHVGQAAQADDSNVDLYTNVKQAKEFVERTNCDCLAVAIGTAHGAYPKGMIPKLDFERLKELKAELDMPLVLHGGSGAGEENIRKAVACGINKINVCTDLMRHATNASIATLTENPQIDYMDLCIAVEDAMKDFIKSYMRVIGSSGQYSFEKHNGPELD
;
A
#
# COMPACT_ATOMS: atom_id res chain seq x y z
N MET A 1 1.76 -4.90 -19.99
CA MET A 1 0.96 -4.03 -19.09
C MET A 1 1.78 -2.85 -18.57
N ALA A 2 3.01 -3.02 -18.10
CA ALA A 2 3.86 -1.94 -17.57
C ALA A 2 3.96 -0.69 -18.48
N PRO A 3 4.23 -0.79 -19.81
CA PRO A 3 4.28 0.39 -20.66
C PRO A 3 2.96 1.17 -20.76
N LEU A 4 1.82 0.49 -20.61
CA LEU A 4 0.51 1.16 -20.59
C LEU A 4 0.34 1.97 -19.29
N ILE A 5 0.69 1.38 -18.15
CA ILE A 5 0.59 2.05 -16.85
C ILE A 5 1.55 3.25 -16.81
N GLU A 6 2.78 3.09 -17.29
CA GLU A 6 3.76 4.16 -17.38
C GLU A 6 3.25 5.34 -18.25
N ASN A 7 2.65 5.04 -19.41
CA ASN A 7 2.08 6.08 -20.27
C ASN A 7 0.92 6.81 -19.59
N LEU A 8 0.04 6.10 -18.90
CA LEU A 8 -1.06 6.69 -18.12
C LEU A 8 -0.53 7.55 -16.97
N ALA A 9 0.50 7.07 -16.27
CA ALA A 9 1.15 7.81 -15.18
C ALA A 9 1.76 9.13 -15.66
N LYS A 10 2.48 9.12 -16.81
CA LYS A 10 3.04 10.33 -17.44
C LYS A 10 1.99 11.35 -17.87
N ARG A 11 0.77 10.91 -18.13
CA ARG A 11 -0.35 11.78 -18.54
C ARG A 11 -1.25 12.20 -17.38
N ALA A 12 -1.00 11.68 -16.21
CA ALA A 12 -1.78 12.02 -15.01
C ALA A 12 -1.53 13.48 -14.60
N SER A 13 -2.55 14.11 -14.06
CA SER A 13 -2.47 15.47 -13.50
C SER A 13 -1.90 15.52 -12.08
N VAL A 14 -1.42 14.41 -11.57
CA VAL A 14 -0.82 14.25 -10.23
C VAL A 14 0.37 13.29 -10.34
N PRO A 15 1.35 13.35 -9.43
CA PRO A 15 2.42 12.36 -9.38
C PRO A 15 1.85 10.95 -9.18
N VAL A 16 2.38 9.99 -9.94
CA VAL A 16 2.00 8.58 -9.85
C VAL A 16 3.25 7.76 -9.63
N ALA A 17 3.31 7.01 -8.52
CA ALA A 17 4.32 5.99 -8.30
C ALA A 17 3.78 4.63 -8.78
N PHE A 18 4.60 3.93 -9.57
CA PHE A 18 4.32 2.57 -10.01
C PHE A 18 5.14 1.63 -9.14
N ASN A 19 4.50 1.05 -8.12
CA ASN A 19 5.14 0.24 -7.07
C ASN A 19 4.85 -1.25 -7.25
N LEU A 20 5.88 -2.09 -7.09
CA LEU A 20 5.68 -3.53 -6.87
C LEU A 20 5.29 -3.74 -5.41
N ASP A 21 4.11 -4.27 -5.17
CA ASP A 21 3.60 -4.62 -3.85
C ASP A 21 3.96 -6.07 -3.49
N HIS A 22 4.48 -6.31 -2.28
CA HIS A 22 4.89 -7.62 -1.76
C HIS A 22 5.80 -8.45 -2.69
N GLY A 23 6.93 -7.90 -3.09
CA GLY A 23 7.96 -8.67 -3.80
C GLY A 23 8.51 -9.80 -2.90
N ALA A 24 8.19 -11.04 -3.23
CA ALA A 24 8.53 -12.20 -2.41
C ALA A 24 9.95 -12.74 -2.69
N ASN A 25 10.47 -12.52 -3.88
CA ASN A 25 11.75 -13.06 -4.32
C ASN A 25 12.53 -12.03 -5.15
N PHE A 26 13.82 -12.28 -5.27
CA PHE A 26 14.75 -11.41 -5.97
C PHE A 26 14.44 -11.28 -7.48
N GLU A 27 13.96 -12.36 -8.11
CA GLU A 27 13.69 -12.40 -9.55
C GLU A 27 12.51 -11.48 -9.91
N ASP A 28 11.40 -11.56 -9.19
CA ASP A 28 10.22 -10.73 -9.42
C ASP A 28 10.52 -9.24 -9.18
N ILE A 29 11.29 -8.96 -8.10
CA ILE A 29 11.68 -7.58 -7.77
C ILE A 29 12.58 -6.98 -8.85
N THR A 30 13.59 -7.72 -9.30
CA THR A 30 14.49 -7.24 -10.37
C THR A 30 13.78 -7.13 -11.70
N ALA A 31 12.84 -8.03 -12.01
CA ALA A 31 12.00 -7.91 -13.21
C ALA A 31 11.13 -6.64 -13.16
N ALA A 32 10.52 -6.32 -12.02
CA ALA A 32 9.75 -5.09 -11.84
C ALA A 32 10.63 -3.84 -12.09
N MET A 33 11.85 -3.82 -11.53
CA MET A 33 12.80 -2.73 -11.78
C MET A 33 13.11 -2.57 -13.29
N GLN A 34 13.32 -3.68 -14.01
CA GLN A 34 13.57 -3.68 -15.45
C GLN A 34 12.35 -3.25 -16.27
N TYR A 35 11.14 -3.50 -15.78
CA TYR A 35 9.89 -3.11 -16.44
C TYR A 35 9.45 -1.67 -16.17
N GLY A 36 10.27 -0.85 -15.53
CA GLY A 36 10.04 0.59 -15.36
C GLY A 36 9.16 0.92 -14.14
N PHE A 37 9.12 0.06 -13.14
CA PHE A 37 8.55 0.43 -11.84
C PHE A 37 9.40 1.54 -11.22
N SER A 38 8.76 2.51 -10.59
CA SER A 38 9.44 3.62 -9.89
C SER A 38 9.77 3.28 -8.44
N SER A 39 9.17 2.23 -7.92
CA SER A 39 9.34 1.74 -6.55
C SER A 39 9.14 0.23 -6.50
N VAL A 40 9.82 -0.42 -5.58
CA VAL A 40 9.65 -1.84 -5.31
C VAL A 40 9.55 -2.09 -3.81
N MET A 41 8.78 -3.10 -3.42
CA MET A 41 8.75 -3.58 -2.05
C MET A 41 9.39 -4.95 -1.95
N ILE A 42 10.21 -5.14 -0.93
CA ILE A 42 10.64 -6.44 -0.43
C ILE A 42 9.87 -6.78 0.84
N ASP A 43 9.10 -7.86 0.80
CA ASP A 43 8.45 -8.40 1.99
C ASP A 43 9.23 -9.61 2.52
N SER A 44 10.00 -9.36 3.55
CA SER A 44 10.75 -10.39 4.29
C SER A 44 10.32 -10.44 5.77
N SER A 45 9.13 -9.92 6.09
CA SER A 45 8.59 -9.85 7.46
C SER A 45 8.37 -11.21 8.12
N SER A 46 8.25 -12.27 7.33
CA SER A 46 8.13 -13.65 7.80
C SER A 46 9.46 -14.30 8.21
N TYR A 47 10.59 -13.67 7.90
CA TYR A 47 11.91 -14.16 8.29
C TYR A 47 12.35 -13.58 9.64
N GLU A 48 13.34 -14.21 10.26
CA GLU A 48 14.02 -13.65 11.44
C GLU A 48 14.64 -12.28 11.13
N PHE A 49 14.73 -11.41 12.16
CA PHE A 49 15.14 -10.01 12.02
C PHE A 49 16.41 -9.81 11.19
N GLU A 50 17.46 -10.56 11.49
CA GLU A 50 18.76 -10.44 10.77
C GLU A 50 18.65 -10.79 9.29
N GLU A 51 17.85 -11.80 8.95
CA GLU A 51 17.64 -12.19 7.56
C GLU A 51 16.75 -11.16 6.83
N ASN A 52 15.73 -10.60 7.50
CA ASN A 52 14.93 -9.51 6.95
C ASN A 52 15.82 -8.29 6.66
N VAL A 53 16.67 -7.89 7.61
CA VAL A 53 17.64 -6.79 7.41
C VAL A 53 18.55 -7.07 6.21
N ARG A 54 19.15 -8.25 6.13
CA ARG A 54 20.09 -8.62 5.05
C ARG A 54 19.41 -8.55 3.67
N ARG A 55 18.22 -9.13 3.55
CA ARG A 55 17.45 -9.17 2.29
C ARG A 55 17.01 -7.78 1.88
N THR A 56 16.47 -7.01 2.81
CA THR A 56 16.02 -5.64 2.57
C THR A 56 17.16 -4.74 2.13
N GLN A 57 18.32 -4.81 2.82
CA GLN A 57 19.51 -4.03 2.47
C GLN A 57 19.98 -4.32 1.04
N GLN A 58 19.95 -5.56 0.61
CA GLN A 58 20.35 -5.95 -0.75
C GLN A 58 19.41 -5.31 -1.79
N ILE A 59 18.09 -5.38 -1.58
CA ILE A 59 17.12 -4.82 -2.51
C ILE A 59 17.14 -3.30 -2.49
N ALA A 60 17.22 -2.66 -1.32
CA ALA A 60 17.31 -1.22 -1.21
C ALA A 60 18.55 -0.67 -1.94
N SER A 61 19.71 -1.31 -1.76
CA SER A 61 20.94 -0.92 -2.45
C SER A 61 20.81 -1.05 -3.98
N LEU A 62 20.15 -2.10 -4.46
CA LEU A 62 19.93 -2.31 -5.88
C LEU A 62 18.94 -1.29 -6.44
N ALA A 63 17.82 -1.05 -5.76
CA ALA A 63 16.82 -0.06 -6.13
C ALA A 63 17.43 1.35 -6.23
N HIS A 64 18.19 1.77 -5.23
CA HIS A 64 18.88 3.06 -5.21
C HIS A 64 19.91 3.19 -6.34
N GLY A 65 20.63 2.11 -6.65
CA GLY A 65 21.56 2.09 -7.79
C GLY A 65 20.87 2.31 -9.14
N MET A 66 19.56 2.08 -9.22
CA MET A 66 18.72 2.34 -10.39
C MET A 66 17.87 3.61 -10.27
N GLY A 67 18.00 4.39 -9.20
CA GLY A 67 17.20 5.59 -8.94
C GLY A 67 15.76 5.31 -8.52
N LEU A 68 15.48 4.12 -7.96
CA LEU A 68 14.16 3.69 -7.51
C LEU A 68 14.06 3.74 -5.99
N SER A 69 12.84 3.83 -5.47
CA SER A 69 12.58 3.71 -4.03
C SER A 69 12.34 2.26 -3.62
N CYS A 70 12.68 1.95 -2.36
CA CYS A 70 12.48 0.64 -1.74
C CYS A 70 11.58 0.73 -0.52
N GLU A 71 10.46 0.02 -0.54
CA GLU A 71 9.60 -0.23 0.63
C GLU A 71 10.00 -1.54 1.30
N ALA A 72 9.91 -1.58 2.61
CA ALA A 72 10.15 -2.80 3.41
C ALA A 72 9.04 -3.00 4.44
N GLU A 73 8.98 -4.19 5.05
CA GLU A 73 8.03 -4.51 6.11
C GLU A 73 8.75 -5.03 7.36
N LEU A 74 8.34 -4.54 8.52
CA LEU A 74 8.77 -5.03 9.83
C LEU A 74 7.59 -5.21 10.78
N GLY A 75 7.58 -6.33 11.51
CA GLY A 75 6.38 -6.90 12.10
C GLY A 75 5.66 -7.70 11.01
N HIS A 76 4.62 -8.42 11.34
CA HIS A 76 3.92 -9.25 10.37
C HIS A 76 2.45 -8.83 10.26
N VAL A 77 2.05 -8.42 9.05
CA VAL A 77 0.65 -8.18 8.71
C VAL A 77 0.02 -9.52 8.32
N GLY A 78 -0.70 -10.13 9.25
CA GLY A 78 -1.30 -11.45 9.06
C GLY A 78 -2.50 -11.47 8.10
N GLN A 79 -3.24 -12.58 8.09
CA GLN A 79 -4.46 -12.75 7.30
C GLN A 79 -5.70 -12.51 8.16
N ALA A 80 -6.62 -11.67 7.70
CA ALA A 80 -7.84 -11.30 8.45
C ALA A 80 -8.75 -12.49 8.78
N ALA A 81 -8.76 -13.52 7.95
CA ALA A 81 -9.50 -14.76 8.22
C ALA A 81 -8.96 -15.55 9.44
N GLN A 82 -7.73 -15.26 9.86
CA GLN A 82 -7.04 -15.86 11.00
C GLN A 82 -6.75 -14.82 12.09
N ALA A 83 -7.30 -13.59 11.94
CA ALA A 83 -7.07 -12.50 12.87
C ALA A 83 -7.63 -12.88 14.26
N ASP A 84 -6.71 -12.99 15.20
CA ASP A 84 -6.97 -13.16 16.62
C ASP A 84 -6.36 -11.95 17.32
N ASP A 85 -7.13 -11.30 18.19
CA ASP A 85 -6.71 -10.14 18.99
C ASP A 85 -5.50 -10.44 19.91
N SER A 86 -5.08 -11.71 20.00
CA SER A 86 -3.97 -12.17 20.86
C SER A 86 -2.58 -12.00 20.24
N ASN A 87 -2.45 -11.67 18.96
CA ASN A 87 -1.16 -11.65 18.23
C ASN A 87 -0.39 -10.31 18.36
N VAL A 88 -0.30 -9.75 19.56
CA VAL A 88 0.49 -8.51 19.83
C VAL A 88 1.98 -8.71 19.53
N ASP A 89 2.49 -9.93 19.56
CA ASP A 89 3.88 -10.25 19.27
C ASP A 89 4.25 -10.06 17.77
N LEU A 90 3.24 -9.96 16.89
CA LEU A 90 3.44 -9.68 15.47
C LEU A 90 3.55 -8.18 15.17
N TYR A 91 3.24 -7.32 16.13
CA TYR A 91 3.29 -5.87 15.94
C TYR A 91 4.73 -5.36 15.83
N THR A 92 4.92 -4.32 15.04
CA THR A 92 6.24 -3.70 14.85
C THR A 92 6.78 -3.18 16.18
N ASN A 93 7.96 -3.67 16.57
CA ASN A 93 8.68 -3.18 17.74
C ASN A 93 9.42 -1.88 17.40
N VAL A 94 9.20 -0.81 18.17
CA VAL A 94 9.71 0.54 17.89
C VAL A 94 11.26 0.57 17.85
N LYS A 95 11.93 -0.11 18.81
CA LYS A 95 13.41 -0.13 18.86
C LYS A 95 14.01 -0.92 17.69
N GLN A 96 13.39 -2.07 17.35
CA GLN A 96 13.81 -2.84 16.21
C GLN A 96 13.58 -2.09 14.89
N ALA A 97 12.49 -1.30 14.80
CA ALA A 97 12.18 -0.50 13.61
C ALA A 97 13.27 0.55 13.34
N LYS A 98 13.77 1.23 14.39
CA LYS A 98 14.88 2.17 14.25
C LYS A 98 16.13 1.48 13.73
N GLU A 99 16.57 0.40 14.39
CA GLU A 99 17.73 -0.37 13.95
C GLU A 99 17.56 -0.90 12.53
N PHE A 100 16.36 -1.39 12.19
CA PHE A 100 16.05 -1.91 10.87
C PHE A 100 16.24 -0.84 9.78
N VAL A 101 15.65 0.33 9.96
CA VAL A 101 15.73 1.45 9.01
C VAL A 101 17.18 1.93 8.84
N GLU A 102 17.92 2.12 9.93
CA GLU A 102 19.32 2.54 9.91
C GLU A 102 20.21 1.54 9.14
N ARG A 103 19.92 0.23 9.27
CA ARG A 103 20.72 -0.81 8.63
C ARG A 103 20.32 -1.08 7.20
N THR A 104 19.04 -0.97 6.86
CA THR A 104 18.51 -1.31 5.52
C THR A 104 18.53 -0.14 4.56
N ASN A 105 18.42 1.08 5.07
CA ASN A 105 18.26 2.31 4.28
C ASN A 105 17.05 2.23 3.32
N CYS A 106 15.95 1.58 3.73
CA CYS A 106 14.70 1.59 2.96
C CYS A 106 14.06 2.98 2.99
N ASP A 107 13.26 3.32 1.98
CA ASP A 107 12.68 4.67 1.81
C ASP A 107 11.32 4.83 2.52
N CYS A 108 10.62 3.73 2.77
CA CYS A 108 9.41 3.70 3.59
C CYS A 108 9.24 2.34 4.25
N LEU A 109 8.53 2.32 5.37
CA LEU A 109 8.36 1.13 6.20
C LEU A 109 6.89 0.79 6.39
N ALA A 110 6.50 -0.41 5.96
CA ALA A 110 5.22 -1.00 6.31
C ALA A 110 5.28 -1.53 7.75
N VAL A 111 4.31 -1.09 8.56
CA VAL A 111 4.27 -1.37 9.99
C VAL A 111 3.02 -2.15 10.36
N ALA A 112 3.19 -3.17 11.20
CA ALA A 112 2.10 -3.95 11.77
C ALA A 112 1.61 -3.31 13.07
N ILE A 113 0.36 -2.84 13.05
CA ILE A 113 -0.31 -2.19 14.18
C ILE A 113 -1.71 -2.77 14.47
N GLY A 114 -1.99 -3.96 13.93
CA GLY A 114 -3.27 -4.66 14.15
C GLY A 114 -4.17 -4.75 12.93
N THR A 115 -3.73 -4.29 11.74
CA THR A 115 -4.39 -4.62 10.49
C THR A 115 -3.98 -6.00 9.98
N ALA A 116 -4.80 -6.59 9.09
CA ALA A 116 -4.51 -7.85 8.44
C ALA A 116 -5.00 -7.85 6.99
N HIS A 117 -4.37 -8.65 6.13
CA HIS A 117 -4.73 -8.78 4.73
C HIS A 117 -6.05 -9.56 4.56
N GLY A 118 -6.83 -9.17 3.54
CA GLY A 118 -8.05 -9.89 3.17
C GLY A 118 -9.31 -9.31 3.81
N ALA A 119 -10.37 -10.13 3.87
CA ALA A 119 -11.66 -9.72 4.41
C ALA A 119 -11.80 -10.16 5.87
N TYR A 120 -12.10 -9.24 6.74
CA TYR A 120 -12.45 -9.56 8.12
C TYR A 120 -13.77 -10.32 8.19
N PRO A 121 -13.97 -11.19 9.21
CA PRO A 121 -15.26 -11.78 9.52
C PRO A 121 -16.36 -10.72 9.60
N LYS A 122 -17.59 -11.09 9.20
CA LYS A 122 -18.72 -10.15 9.17
C LYS A 122 -18.93 -9.49 10.53
N GLY A 123 -18.90 -8.15 10.54
CA GLY A 123 -19.10 -7.34 11.76
C GLY A 123 -17.84 -7.15 12.61
N MET A 124 -16.69 -7.70 12.23
CA MET A 124 -15.43 -7.47 12.89
C MET A 124 -14.77 -6.22 12.31
N ILE A 125 -14.34 -5.32 13.19
CA ILE A 125 -13.48 -4.17 12.87
C ILE A 125 -12.19 -4.36 13.68
N PRO A 126 -11.01 -4.34 13.06
CA PRO A 126 -9.77 -4.54 13.79
C PRO A 126 -9.51 -3.41 14.78
N LYS A 127 -8.92 -3.76 15.91
CA LYS A 127 -8.43 -2.80 16.89
C LYS A 127 -7.00 -2.43 16.55
N LEU A 128 -6.77 -1.19 16.16
CA LEU A 128 -5.44 -0.70 15.81
C LEU A 128 -4.73 -0.07 17.01
N ASP A 129 -3.43 -0.32 17.13
CA ASP A 129 -2.56 0.26 18.16
C ASP A 129 -2.04 1.62 17.69
N PHE A 130 -2.84 2.66 17.89
CA PHE A 130 -2.48 4.04 17.50
C PHE A 130 -1.38 4.66 18.36
N GLU A 131 -1.21 4.21 19.60
CA GLU A 131 -0.13 4.71 20.45
C GLU A 131 1.21 4.20 19.92
N ARG A 132 1.31 2.92 19.58
CA ARG A 132 2.46 2.34 18.88
C ARG A 132 2.76 3.06 17.57
N LEU A 133 1.73 3.37 16.77
CA LEU A 133 1.92 4.11 15.53
C LEU A 133 2.54 5.50 15.77
N LYS A 134 2.09 6.22 16.80
CA LYS A 134 2.67 7.52 17.16
C LYS A 134 4.12 7.39 17.63
N GLU A 135 4.43 6.36 18.42
CA GLU A 135 5.80 6.07 18.86
C GLU A 135 6.71 5.76 17.66
N LEU A 136 6.26 4.91 16.74
CA LEU A 136 6.97 4.61 15.49
C LEU A 136 7.20 5.90 14.69
N LYS A 137 6.17 6.73 14.51
CA LYS A 137 6.30 7.98 13.74
C LYS A 137 7.22 9.00 14.42
N ALA A 138 7.26 9.04 15.73
CA ALA A 138 8.16 9.92 16.47
C ALA A 138 9.63 9.45 16.42
N GLU A 139 9.86 8.13 16.37
CA GLU A 139 11.20 7.56 16.34
C GLU A 139 11.79 7.50 14.92
N LEU A 140 10.93 7.36 13.89
CA LEU A 140 11.32 7.18 12.50
C LEU A 140 11.00 8.43 11.68
N ASP A 141 12.04 9.14 11.22
CA ASP A 141 11.88 10.28 10.31
C ASP A 141 11.75 9.82 8.86
N MET A 142 10.69 9.02 8.61
CA MET A 142 10.42 8.47 7.29
C MET A 142 8.93 8.25 7.07
N PRO A 143 8.48 8.04 5.80
CA PRO A 143 7.12 7.61 5.50
C PRO A 143 6.80 6.24 6.08
N LEU A 144 5.64 6.13 6.75
CA LEU A 144 5.08 4.87 7.25
C LEU A 144 3.94 4.39 6.35
N VAL A 145 3.87 3.08 6.16
CA VAL A 145 2.89 2.41 5.30
C VAL A 145 1.98 1.52 6.12
N LEU A 146 0.68 1.55 5.80
CA LEU A 146 -0.32 0.66 6.37
C LEU A 146 -0.78 -0.35 5.32
N HIS A 147 -0.47 -1.62 5.53
CA HIS A 147 -1.04 -2.74 4.78
C HIS A 147 -2.35 -3.23 5.44
N GLY A 148 -3.15 -4.00 4.72
CA GLY A 148 -4.42 -4.51 5.25
C GLY A 148 -5.47 -3.43 5.52
N GLY A 149 -5.46 -2.34 4.75
CA GLY A 149 -6.41 -1.22 4.90
C GLY A 149 -7.87 -1.58 4.58
N SER A 150 -8.10 -2.65 3.80
CA SER A 150 -9.44 -3.13 3.46
C SER A 150 -10.19 -3.63 4.70
N GLY A 151 -11.43 -3.18 4.89
CA GLY A 151 -12.26 -3.59 6.02
C GLY A 151 -11.84 -3.03 7.38
N ALA A 152 -10.81 -2.21 7.45
CA ALA A 152 -10.38 -1.57 8.71
C ALA A 152 -11.35 -0.50 9.23
N GLY A 153 -12.26 -0.03 8.37
CA GLY A 153 -13.23 1.02 8.69
C GLY A 153 -12.67 2.44 8.51
N GLU A 154 -13.51 3.34 8.00
CA GLU A 154 -13.09 4.72 7.67
C GLU A 154 -12.52 5.48 8.86
N GLU A 155 -13.08 5.31 10.06
CA GLU A 155 -12.62 5.98 11.26
C GLU A 155 -11.18 5.56 11.62
N ASN A 156 -10.89 4.26 11.59
CA ASN A 156 -9.55 3.73 11.82
C ASN A 156 -8.56 4.25 10.76
N ILE A 157 -8.95 4.27 9.49
CA ILE A 157 -8.12 4.77 8.39
C ILE A 157 -7.81 6.26 8.57
N ARG A 158 -8.82 7.11 8.83
CA ARG A 158 -8.61 8.54 9.11
C ARG A 158 -7.68 8.77 10.29
N LYS A 159 -7.86 7.99 11.36
CA LYS A 159 -7.04 8.09 12.57
C LYS A 159 -5.61 7.60 12.32
N ALA A 160 -5.41 6.54 11.53
CA ALA A 160 -4.07 6.08 11.13
C ALA A 160 -3.32 7.18 10.36
N VAL A 161 -3.97 7.83 9.38
CA VAL A 161 -3.38 8.96 8.67
C VAL A 161 -3.03 10.11 9.63
N ALA A 162 -3.95 10.48 10.52
CA ALA A 162 -3.71 11.52 11.52
C ALA A 162 -2.57 11.19 12.50
N CYS A 163 -2.30 9.90 12.73
CA CYS A 163 -1.22 9.41 13.58
C CYS A 163 0.11 9.19 12.82
N GLY A 164 0.18 9.45 11.50
CA GLY A 164 1.43 9.50 10.75
C GLY A 164 1.59 8.47 9.63
N ILE A 165 0.55 7.72 9.26
CA ILE A 165 0.58 6.90 8.05
C ILE A 165 0.59 7.79 6.80
N ASN A 166 1.49 7.50 5.87
CA ASN A 166 1.70 8.26 4.63
C ASN A 166 1.23 7.51 3.37
N LYS A 167 1.23 6.16 3.39
CA LYS A 167 0.78 5.29 2.30
C LYS A 167 -0.15 4.21 2.85
N ILE A 168 -1.19 3.87 2.12
CA ILE A 168 -2.14 2.80 2.51
C ILE A 168 -2.37 1.87 1.32
N ASN A 169 -2.22 0.57 1.54
CA ASN A 169 -2.56 -0.44 0.55
C ASN A 169 -4.02 -0.89 0.75
N VAL A 170 -4.81 -0.82 -0.32
CA VAL A 170 -6.19 -1.29 -0.36
C VAL A 170 -6.43 -2.12 -1.61
N CYS A 171 -6.85 -3.36 -1.46
CA CYS A 171 -7.12 -4.27 -2.55
C CYS A 171 -8.50 -4.94 -2.41
N THR A 172 -8.73 -5.66 -1.31
CA THR A 172 -9.92 -6.50 -1.11
C THR A 172 -11.23 -5.70 -1.25
N ASP A 173 -11.29 -4.49 -0.70
CA ASP A 173 -12.50 -3.65 -0.80
C ASP A 173 -12.72 -3.18 -2.25
N LEU A 174 -11.67 -2.83 -2.99
CA LEU A 174 -11.77 -2.48 -4.41
C LEU A 174 -12.30 -3.64 -5.24
N MET A 175 -11.74 -4.86 -5.04
CA MET A 175 -12.20 -6.06 -5.74
C MET A 175 -13.64 -6.42 -5.39
N ARG A 176 -14.06 -6.19 -4.15
CA ARG A 176 -15.44 -6.38 -3.71
C ARG A 176 -16.40 -5.39 -4.38
N HIS A 177 -16.00 -4.13 -4.54
CA HIS A 177 -16.78 -3.14 -5.28
C HIS A 177 -16.94 -3.55 -6.75
N ALA A 178 -15.88 -4.02 -7.40
CA ALA A 178 -15.96 -4.55 -8.77
C ALA A 178 -16.93 -5.72 -8.87
N THR A 179 -16.84 -6.69 -7.95
CA THR A 179 -17.75 -7.85 -7.91
C THR A 179 -19.21 -7.44 -7.69
N ASN A 180 -19.45 -6.53 -6.73
CA ASN A 180 -20.81 -6.07 -6.44
C ASN A 180 -21.40 -5.28 -7.62
N ALA A 181 -20.61 -4.45 -8.30
CA ALA A 181 -21.03 -3.75 -9.50
C ALA A 181 -21.38 -4.72 -10.63
N SER A 182 -20.56 -5.78 -10.84
CA SER A 182 -20.85 -6.82 -11.83
C SER A 182 -22.19 -7.51 -11.55
N ILE A 183 -22.41 -7.91 -10.28
CA ILE A 183 -23.66 -8.57 -9.88
C ILE A 183 -24.86 -7.64 -10.08
N ALA A 184 -24.77 -6.38 -9.66
CA ALA A 184 -25.86 -5.41 -9.78
C ALA A 184 -26.20 -5.16 -11.26
N THR A 185 -25.21 -4.90 -12.10
CA THR A 185 -25.38 -4.62 -13.51
C THR A 185 -25.99 -5.82 -14.28
N LEU A 186 -25.51 -7.03 -14.00
CA LEU A 186 -26.07 -8.26 -14.60
C LEU A 186 -27.47 -8.58 -14.08
N THR A 187 -27.79 -8.22 -12.85
CA THR A 187 -29.14 -8.39 -12.28
C THR A 187 -30.13 -7.44 -12.95
N GLU A 188 -29.72 -6.18 -13.18
CA GLU A 188 -30.55 -5.17 -13.83
C GLU A 188 -30.72 -5.44 -15.33
N ASN A 189 -29.64 -5.81 -16.01
CA ASN A 189 -29.63 -6.14 -17.44
C ASN A 189 -28.90 -7.46 -17.73
N PRO A 190 -29.57 -8.63 -17.68
CA PRO A 190 -28.94 -9.93 -17.94
C PRO A 190 -28.43 -10.12 -19.38
N GLN A 191 -28.79 -9.24 -20.31
CA GLN A 191 -28.36 -9.25 -21.71
C GLN A 191 -27.37 -8.15 -22.06
N ILE A 192 -26.75 -7.52 -21.04
CA ILE A 192 -25.76 -6.45 -21.25
C ILE A 192 -24.56 -6.96 -22.07
N ASP A 193 -24.06 -6.15 -22.99
CA ASP A 193 -22.83 -6.45 -23.70
C ASP A 193 -21.63 -6.47 -22.74
N TYR A 194 -20.64 -7.34 -23.04
CA TYR A 194 -19.47 -7.51 -22.21
C TYR A 194 -18.67 -6.21 -22.03
N MET A 195 -18.56 -5.38 -23.07
CA MET A 195 -17.83 -4.12 -22.99
C MET A 195 -18.54 -3.12 -22.09
N ASP A 196 -19.86 -3.03 -22.18
CA ASP A 196 -20.67 -2.16 -21.30
C ASP A 196 -20.61 -2.63 -19.85
N LEU A 197 -20.58 -3.95 -19.60
CA LEU A 197 -20.33 -4.49 -18.26
C LEU A 197 -18.97 -4.07 -17.73
N CYS A 198 -17.92 -4.18 -18.54
CA CYS A 198 -16.56 -3.76 -18.14
C CYS A 198 -16.52 -2.27 -17.80
N ILE A 199 -17.18 -1.42 -18.57
CA ILE A 199 -17.27 0.04 -18.32
C ILE A 199 -17.99 0.31 -17.00
N ALA A 200 -19.13 -0.31 -16.75
CA ALA A 200 -19.88 -0.15 -15.50
C ALA A 200 -19.05 -0.55 -14.26
N VAL A 201 -18.29 -1.65 -14.37
CA VAL A 201 -17.40 -2.11 -13.30
C VAL A 201 -16.22 -1.14 -13.09
N GLU A 202 -15.61 -0.68 -14.18
CA GLU A 202 -14.53 0.30 -14.13
C GLU A 202 -14.97 1.60 -13.45
N ASP A 203 -16.15 2.11 -13.77
CA ASP A 203 -16.69 3.32 -13.17
C ASP A 203 -16.96 3.14 -11.67
N ALA A 204 -17.50 2.00 -11.26
CA ALA A 204 -17.68 1.68 -9.85
C ALA A 204 -16.34 1.62 -9.08
N MET A 205 -15.30 1.04 -9.68
CA MET A 205 -13.95 1.02 -9.11
C MET A 205 -13.36 2.42 -8.99
N LYS A 206 -13.51 3.26 -10.02
CA LYS A 206 -13.07 4.68 -9.98
C LYS A 206 -13.76 5.46 -8.86
N ASP A 207 -15.06 5.28 -8.69
CA ASP A 207 -15.81 5.98 -7.66
C ASP A 207 -15.43 5.53 -6.25
N PHE A 208 -15.15 4.24 -6.07
CA PHE A 208 -14.59 3.71 -4.82
C PHE A 208 -13.24 4.38 -4.52
N ILE A 209 -12.29 4.39 -5.46
CA ILE A 209 -10.96 4.98 -5.25
C ILE A 209 -11.06 6.47 -4.96
N LYS A 210 -11.89 7.23 -5.70
CA LYS A 210 -12.13 8.66 -5.41
C LYS A 210 -12.66 8.89 -3.99
N SER A 211 -13.59 8.03 -3.54
CA SER A 211 -14.10 8.08 -2.18
C SER A 211 -13.01 7.77 -1.15
N TYR A 212 -12.25 6.72 -1.39
CA TYR A 212 -11.15 6.33 -0.52
C TYR A 212 -10.07 7.41 -0.41
N MET A 213 -9.71 8.06 -1.54
CA MET A 213 -8.78 9.21 -1.55
C MET A 213 -9.27 10.38 -0.69
N ARG A 214 -10.59 10.60 -0.61
CA ARG A 214 -11.17 11.60 0.33
C ARG A 214 -11.07 11.14 1.78
N VAL A 215 -11.28 9.84 2.05
CA VAL A 215 -11.14 9.26 3.39
C VAL A 215 -9.73 9.45 3.93
N ILE A 216 -8.72 9.16 3.13
CA ILE A 216 -7.30 9.31 3.51
C ILE A 216 -6.78 10.75 3.42
N GLY A 217 -7.60 11.69 2.93
CA GLY A 217 -7.24 13.12 2.85
C GLY A 217 -6.24 13.46 1.74
N SER A 218 -5.99 12.58 0.76
CA SER A 218 -5.06 12.85 -0.35
C SER A 218 -5.65 13.73 -1.45
N SER A 219 -6.98 13.84 -1.52
CA SER A 219 -7.67 14.66 -2.53
C SER A 219 -7.34 16.15 -2.36
N GLY A 220 -6.92 16.80 -3.45
CA GLY A 220 -6.63 18.24 -3.48
C GLY A 220 -5.31 18.65 -2.82
N GLN A 221 -4.44 17.68 -2.45
CA GLN A 221 -3.15 17.98 -1.82
C GLN A 221 -2.07 18.38 -2.83
N TYR A 222 -2.23 18.04 -4.10
CA TYR A 222 -1.28 18.37 -5.15
C TYR A 222 -1.83 19.47 -6.06
N SER A 223 -0.95 20.44 -6.41
CA SER A 223 -1.22 21.47 -7.40
C SER A 223 0.00 21.63 -8.30
N PHE A 224 -0.19 21.54 -9.61
CA PHE A 224 0.87 21.74 -10.61
C PHE A 224 1.54 23.14 -10.50
N GLU A 225 0.80 24.16 -10.09
CA GLU A 225 1.33 25.52 -9.97
C GLU A 225 2.43 25.66 -8.89
N LYS A 226 2.47 24.73 -7.94
CA LYS A 226 3.48 24.73 -6.87
C LYS A 226 4.77 23.98 -7.23
N HIS A 227 4.81 23.27 -8.35
CA HIS A 227 5.87 22.32 -8.68
C HIS A 227 6.45 22.57 -10.09
N ASN A 228 6.41 23.82 -10.57
CA ASN A 228 7.16 24.19 -11.78
C ASN A 228 8.67 24.08 -11.48
N GLY A 229 9.15 22.83 -11.49
CA GLY A 229 10.54 22.56 -11.75
C GLY A 229 10.90 23.01 -13.18
N PRO A 230 12.19 23.14 -13.52
CA PRO A 230 12.60 23.58 -14.86
C PRO A 230 11.91 22.70 -15.92
N GLU A 231 11.32 23.36 -16.92
CA GLU A 231 10.83 22.69 -18.12
C GLU A 231 11.98 21.85 -18.67
N LEU A 232 11.75 20.55 -18.80
CA LEU A 232 12.69 19.68 -19.50
C LEU A 232 12.52 19.97 -20.99
N ASP A 233 13.48 20.70 -21.56
CA ASP A 233 13.64 20.88 -23.01
C ASP A 233 13.83 19.54 -23.75
#